data_7823c8911a2172e19d5f6aa78c2310fb
#
_entry.id   7823c8911a2172e19d5f6aa78c2310fb
#
_cell.length_a   1.000
_cell.length_b   1.000
_cell.length_c   1.000
_cell.angle_alpha   90.00
_cell.angle_beta   90.00
_cell.angle_gamma   90.00
#
_symmetry.space_group_name_H-M   'P 1'
#
loop_
_entity.id
_entity.type
_entity.pdbx_description
1 polymer ?
#
loop_
_entity_poly.entity_id
_entity_poly.type
_entity_poly.pdbx_seq_one_letter_code
_entity_poly.pdbx_strand_id
1 'polypeptide(L)'
;TRLTFALERPGASGDQGDYADRVELANVKGRFPYPDLSGEYRMGGDWGYFEVAGILRYIKWDDTLDDQYDLSGDELGWGINLSSNVKFGDNVLRLQAVFGEGIQNYMNDAPADIGIRNNFDNPSRPIEGEVLPVVGIVAFYDINWSDKMSSTIGYSSVDIDNSSGQSDDAFSKGEYALANILFYPVPNLMFGPEIQWGHRDNFRDGFSSDDLRFQFTVKYNFSHHMEGK
;
A
#
# COMPACT_ATOMS: atom_id res chain seq x y z
N THR A 1 9.45 -2.31 24.52
CA THR A 1 10.30 -1.83 23.41
C THR A 1 10.80 -3.01 22.60
N ARG A 2 10.74 -2.91 21.28
CA ARG A 2 11.25 -3.93 20.33
C ARG A 2 12.03 -3.23 19.21
N LEU A 3 13.15 -3.84 18.83
CA LEU A 3 13.92 -3.48 17.65
C LEU A 3 14.01 -4.72 16.76
N THR A 4 13.66 -4.59 15.48
CA THR A 4 13.66 -5.68 14.51
C THR A 4 14.43 -5.25 13.28
N PHE A 5 15.20 -6.17 12.69
CA PHE A 5 15.81 -6.03 11.38
C PHE A 5 15.48 -7.27 10.56
N ALA A 6 15.22 -7.09 9.27
CA ALA A 6 14.97 -8.18 8.37
C ALA A 6 15.69 -7.97 7.03
N LEU A 7 16.03 -9.10 6.41
CA LEU A 7 16.40 -9.21 5.00
C LEU A 7 15.22 -9.87 4.30
N GLU A 8 14.62 -9.16 3.36
CA GLU A 8 13.38 -9.58 2.74
C GLU A 8 13.63 -10.01 1.30
N ARG A 9 12.73 -10.85 0.78
CA ARG A 9 12.82 -11.29 -0.60
C ARG A 9 12.60 -10.06 -1.51
N PRO A 10 13.58 -9.72 -2.35
CA PRO A 10 13.43 -8.59 -3.23
C PRO A 10 12.45 -8.88 -4.37
N GLY A 11 11.81 -7.85 -4.89
CA GLY A 11 10.91 -7.91 -6.02
C GLY A 11 10.30 -6.54 -6.24
N ALA A 12 10.09 -6.15 -7.49
CA ALA A 12 9.45 -4.90 -7.85
C ALA A 12 8.46 -5.12 -8.99
N SER A 13 7.39 -4.33 -8.99
CA SER A 13 6.46 -4.21 -10.11
C SER A 13 6.77 -2.98 -10.93
N GLY A 14 6.67 -3.11 -12.26
CA GLY A 14 6.85 -2.02 -13.20
C GLY A 14 5.58 -1.77 -13.99
N ASP A 15 5.25 -0.51 -14.20
CA ASP A 15 4.22 -0.06 -15.11
C ASP A 15 4.85 0.43 -16.41
N GLN A 16 4.52 -0.22 -17.52
CA GLN A 16 5.04 0.13 -18.85
C GLN A 16 4.28 1.31 -19.48
N GLY A 17 3.20 1.76 -18.88
CA GLY A 17 2.43 2.94 -19.26
C GLY A 17 2.09 2.99 -20.74
N ASP A 18 2.34 4.13 -21.37
CA ASP A 18 2.09 4.37 -22.79
C ASP A 18 2.95 3.49 -23.74
N TYR A 19 3.92 2.76 -23.19
CA TYR A 19 4.84 1.90 -23.93
C TYR A 19 4.52 0.41 -23.73
N ALA A 20 3.42 0.07 -23.10
CA ALA A 20 2.97 -1.30 -22.96
C ALA A 20 2.88 -1.97 -24.35
N ASP A 21 3.24 -3.26 -24.42
CA ASP A 21 3.26 -4.06 -25.64
C ASP A 21 4.31 -3.64 -26.72
N ARG A 22 5.18 -2.70 -26.43
CA ARG A 22 6.31 -2.38 -27.31
C ARG A 22 7.32 -3.51 -27.30
N VAL A 23 7.81 -3.89 -28.50
CA VAL A 23 8.78 -4.99 -28.67
C VAL A 23 10.10 -4.70 -27.94
N GLU A 24 10.49 -3.43 -27.84
CA GLU A 24 11.69 -2.96 -27.16
C GLU A 24 11.65 -3.26 -25.66
N LEU A 25 10.45 -3.27 -25.05
CA LEU A 25 10.27 -3.60 -23.63
C LEU A 25 10.12 -5.12 -23.35
N ALA A 26 9.91 -5.94 -24.38
CA ALA A 26 9.67 -7.38 -24.21
C ALA A 26 10.85 -8.11 -23.55
N ASN A 27 12.07 -7.58 -23.67
CA ASN A 27 13.30 -8.16 -23.14
C ASN A 27 13.86 -7.42 -21.91
N VAL A 28 13.18 -6.40 -21.43
CA VAL A 28 13.50 -5.73 -20.16
C VAL A 28 13.03 -6.60 -19.01
N LYS A 29 13.95 -7.03 -18.15
CA LYS A 29 13.68 -7.99 -17.07
C LYS A 29 14.24 -7.52 -15.75
N GLY A 30 13.43 -7.59 -14.70
CA GLY A 30 13.86 -7.30 -13.34
C GLY A 30 15.03 -8.22 -12.90
N ARG A 31 15.99 -7.63 -12.21
CA ARG A 31 17.11 -8.27 -11.55
C ARG A 31 17.15 -7.81 -10.10
N PHE A 32 17.30 -8.73 -9.20
CA PHE A 32 17.27 -8.44 -7.76
C PHE A 32 18.53 -9.04 -7.10
N PRO A 33 19.70 -8.37 -7.25
CA PRO A 33 20.98 -8.93 -6.78
C PRO A 33 21.12 -8.88 -5.26
N TYR A 34 20.35 -8.06 -4.58
CA TYR A 34 20.41 -7.88 -3.13
C TYR A 34 19.02 -8.05 -2.50
N PRO A 35 18.93 -8.54 -1.25
CA PRO A 35 17.69 -8.53 -0.50
C PRO A 35 17.28 -7.08 -0.15
N ASP A 36 15.98 -6.84 0.03
CA ASP A 36 15.49 -5.61 0.63
C ASP A 36 15.85 -5.61 2.13
N LEU A 37 16.31 -4.48 2.64
CA LEU A 37 16.67 -4.31 4.04
C LEU A 37 15.58 -3.52 4.76
N SER A 38 14.96 -4.11 5.78
CA SER A 38 13.98 -3.43 6.62
C SER A 38 14.40 -3.38 8.08
N GLY A 39 13.90 -2.37 8.79
CA GLY A 39 14.11 -2.20 10.21
C GLY A 39 12.92 -1.53 10.88
N GLU A 40 12.63 -1.92 12.11
CA GLU A 40 11.50 -1.45 12.89
C GLU A 40 11.93 -1.14 14.33
N TYR A 41 11.48 -0.03 14.85
CA TYR A 41 11.52 0.29 16.26
C TYR A 41 10.11 0.53 16.78
N ARG A 42 9.72 -0.26 17.79
CA ARG A 42 8.42 -0.15 18.45
C ARG A 42 8.58 0.03 19.96
N MET A 43 7.86 1.01 20.47
CA MET A 43 7.68 1.21 21.90
C MET A 43 6.20 1.21 22.26
N GLY A 44 5.86 0.66 23.42
CA GLY A 44 4.47 0.60 23.85
C GLY A 44 4.33 0.33 25.34
N GLY A 45 3.11 0.44 25.81
CA GLY A 45 2.67 0.26 27.19
C GLY A 45 1.15 0.18 27.27
N ASP A 46 0.59 0.44 28.45
CA ASP A 46 -0.86 0.40 28.68
C ASP A 46 -1.64 1.41 27.82
N TRP A 47 -0.99 2.51 27.44
CA TRP A 47 -1.53 3.55 26.57
C TRP A 47 -1.65 3.15 25.10
N GLY A 48 -0.97 2.06 24.68
CA GLY A 48 -0.90 1.63 23.29
C GLY A 48 0.54 1.46 22.80
N TYR A 49 0.82 1.85 21.56
CA TYR A 49 2.17 1.79 20.99
C TYR A 49 2.41 2.92 19.98
N PHE A 50 3.69 3.18 19.74
CA PHE A 50 4.23 3.93 18.61
C PHE A 50 5.30 3.09 17.92
N GLU A 51 5.33 3.10 16.60
CA GLU A 51 6.25 2.34 15.77
C GLU A 51 6.76 3.19 14.61
N VAL A 52 8.05 3.08 14.34
CA VAL A 52 8.72 3.60 13.15
C VAL A 52 9.34 2.39 12.45
N ALA A 53 9.00 2.20 11.19
CA ALA A 53 9.65 1.22 10.33
C ALA A 53 10.24 1.90 9.10
N GLY A 54 11.35 1.36 8.60
CA GLY A 54 12.00 1.85 7.38
C GLY A 54 12.43 0.70 6.49
N ILE A 55 12.51 0.96 5.19
CA ILE A 55 12.95 0.00 4.18
C ILE A 55 13.88 0.68 3.18
N LEU A 56 14.90 -0.08 2.73
CA LEU A 56 15.79 0.27 1.62
C LEU A 56 15.81 -0.88 0.62
N ARG A 57 15.70 -0.54 -0.65
CA ARG A 57 15.57 -1.47 -1.76
C ARG A 57 16.49 -1.08 -2.91
N TYR A 58 17.13 -2.06 -3.53
CA TYR A 58 17.85 -1.86 -4.78
C TYR A 58 17.09 -2.57 -5.90
N ILE A 59 16.48 -1.79 -6.76
CA ILE A 59 15.66 -2.25 -7.88
C ILE A 59 16.47 -2.11 -9.14
N LYS A 60 16.67 -3.20 -9.87
CA LYS A 60 17.47 -3.23 -11.10
C LYS A 60 16.71 -3.98 -12.18
N TRP A 61 16.90 -3.57 -13.44
CA TRP A 61 16.44 -4.28 -14.61
C TRP A 61 17.49 -4.27 -15.71
N ASP A 62 17.55 -5.34 -16.47
CA ASP A 62 18.46 -5.51 -17.61
C ASP A 62 17.61 -5.60 -18.88
N ASP A 63 17.99 -4.80 -19.89
CA ASP A 63 17.58 -4.99 -21.26
C ASP A 63 18.49 -6.05 -21.89
N THR A 64 17.90 -7.10 -22.43
CA THR A 64 18.62 -8.21 -23.04
C THR A 64 18.43 -8.26 -24.56
N LEU A 65 17.79 -7.26 -25.13
CA LEU A 65 17.66 -7.11 -26.57
C LEU A 65 18.92 -6.45 -27.15
N ASP A 66 19.46 -7.02 -28.23
CA ASP A 66 20.61 -6.47 -28.93
C ASP A 66 20.08 -5.62 -30.11
N ASP A 67 19.74 -4.37 -29.81
CA ASP A 67 19.25 -3.40 -30.77
C ASP A 67 19.95 -2.02 -30.58
N GLN A 68 19.32 -0.94 -31.04
CA GLN A 68 19.87 0.42 -30.94
C GLN A 68 19.65 1.07 -29.56
N TYR A 69 18.84 0.45 -28.70
CA TYR A 69 18.48 0.98 -27.37
C TYR A 69 19.19 0.20 -26.27
N ASP A 70 19.48 0.86 -25.19
CA ASP A 70 19.83 0.25 -23.90
C ASP A 70 18.89 0.78 -22.83
N LEU A 71 17.86 0.02 -22.55
CA LEU A 71 16.82 0.36 -21.57
C LEU A 71 17.13 -0.22 -20.18
N SER A 72 18.33 -0.78 -19.96
CA SER A 72 18.78 -1.22 -18.65
C SER A 72 18.85 -0.06 -17.66
N GLY A 73 18.58 -0.33 -16.40
CA GLY A 73 18.69 0.67 -15.34
C GLY A 73 18.59 0.09 -13.94
N ASP A 74 18.77 0.97 -12.99
CA ASP A 74 18.62 0.66 -11.57
C ASP A 74 18.17 1.88 -10.79
N GLU A 75 17.42 1.66 -9.70
CA GLU A 75 16.92 2.70 -8.81
C GLU A 75 17.03 2.23 -7.36
N LEU A 76 17.13 3.20 -6.45
CA LEU A 76 17.08 2.99 -5.01
C LEU A 76 15.68 3.34 -4.48
N GLY A 77 14.91 2.33 -4.10
CA GLY A 77 13.65 2.54 -3.39
C GLY A 77 13.88 2.68 -1.89
N TRP A 78 13.08 3.51 -1.25
CA TRP A 78 13.09 3.67 0.20
C TRP A 78 11.71 4.05 0.73
N GLY A 79 11.45 3.73 2.00
CA GLY A 79 10.22 4.14 2.64
C GLY A 79 10.32 4.22 4.15
N ILE A 80 9.45 5.04 4.72
CA ILE A 80 9.26 5.17 6.17
C ILE A 80 7.77 5.00 6.46
N ASN A 81 7.47 4.17 7.45
CA ASN A 81 6.13 3.96 7.98
C ASN A 81 6.11 4.35 9.46
N LEU A 82 5.17 5.21 9.83
CA LEU A 82 4.87 5.59 11.19
C LEU A 82 3.50 5.01 11.55
N SER A 83 3.42 4.24 12.62
CA SER A 83 2.13 3.70 13.07
C SER A 83 1.93 3.81 14.57
N SER A 84 0.69 3.90 14.98
CA SER A 84 0.32 4.01 16.39
C SER A 84 -1.10 3.52 16.65
N ASN A 85 -1.29 2.85 17.78
CA ASN A 85 -2.60 2.66 18.39
C ASN A 85 -2.57 3.34 19.76
N VAL A 86 -3.41 4.36 19.94
CA VAL A 86 -3.50 5.11 21.21
C VAL A 86 -4.83 4.80 21.88
N LYS A 87 -4.78 4.34 23.12
CA LYS A 87 -5.96 4.02 23.93
C LYS A 87 -6.46 5.24 24.69
N PHE A 88 -7.78 5.44 24.65
CA PHE A 88 -8.50 6.44 25.42
C PHE A 88 -9.62 5.75 26.21
N GLY A 89 -9.31 5.23 27.41
CA GLY A 89 -10.20 4.32 28.11
C GLY A 89 -10.39 3.04 27.30
N ASP A 90 -11.65 2.70 26.96
CA ASP A 90 -11.98 1.53 26.15
C ASP A 90 -11.95 1.80 24.64
N ASN A 91 -11.68 3.03 24.22
CA ASN A 91 -11.61 3.43 22.84
C ASN A 91 -10.16 3.39 22.31
N VAL A 92 -10.01 3.26 20.99
CA VAL A 92 -8.68 3.18 20.35
C VAL A 92 -8.64 4.07 19.11
N LEU A 93 -7.66 4.96 19.06
CA LEU A 93 -7.27 5.68 17.85
C LEU A 93 -6.14 4.92 17.16
N ARG A 94 -6.34 4.56 15.89
CA ARG A 94 -5.36 3.89 15.02
C ARG A 94 -4.88 4.86 13.97
N LEU A 95 -3.57 5.06 13.92
CA LEU A 95 -2.93 5.99 12.98
C LEU A 95 -1.83 5.27 12.22
N GLN A 96 -1.72 5.59 10.94
CA GLN A 96 -0.58 5.21 10.12
C GLN A 96 -0.30 6.30 9.10
N ALA A 97 0.98 6.54 8.82
CA ALA A 97 1.45 7.34 7.71
C ALA A 97 2.64 6.63 7.09
N VAL A 98 2.63 6.49 5.76
CA VAL A 98 3.71 5.93 4.99
C VAL A 98 4.10 6.91 3.90
N PHE A 99 5.38 7.06 3.66
CA PHE A 99 5.94 7.87 2.57
C PHE A 99 7.26 7.30 2.11
N GLY A 100 7.52 7.42 0.82
CA GLY A 100 8.70 6.89 0.18
C GLY A 100 8.55 6.85 -1.32
N GLU A 101 9.41 6.10 -1.97
CA GLU A 101 9.39 5.86 -3.42
C GLU A 101 9.84 4.44 -3.74
N GLY A 102 9.22 3.81 -4.73
CA GLY A 102 9.50 2.44 -5.10
C GLY A 102 9.17 1.41 -4.01
N ILE A 103 8.12 1.63 -3.20
CA ILE A 103 7.70 0.78 -2.09
C ILE A 103 6.28 0.24 -2.21
N GLN A 104 5.65 0.42 -3.37
CA GLN A 104 4.25 0.09 -3.60
C GLN A 104 3.95 -1.40 -3.38
N ASN A 105 4.91 -2.29 -3.67
CA ASN A 105 4.79 -3.71 -3.38
C ASN A 105 4.64 -4.06 -1.89
N TYR A 106 4.98 -3.13 -1.00
CA TYR A 106 4.77 -3.25 0.45
C TYR A 106 3.46 -2.62 0.92
N MET A 107 2.66 -2.08 0.00
CA MET A 107 1.35 -1.50 0.24
C MET A 107 0.27 -2.36 -0.44
N ASN A 108 -0.91 -2.48 0.17
CA ASN A 108 -1.95 -3.39 -0.35
C ASN A 108 -2.56 -2.93 -1.68
N ASP A 109 -2.75 -1.63 -1.86
CA ASP A 109 -3.59 -1.11 -2.96
C ASP A 109 -2.81 -0.17 -3.90
N ALA A 110 -1.48 -0.16 -3.84
CA ALA A 110 -0.66 0.64 -4.73
C ALA A 110 -0.18 -0.21 -5.93
N PRO A 111 -0.25 0.33 -7.17
CA PRO A 111 -0.14 -0.52 -8.37
C PRO A 111 1.29 -0.90 -8.76
N ALA A 112 2.25 0.04 -8.76
CA ALA A 112 3.60 -0.22 -9.26
C ALA A 112 4.68 0.56 -8.49
N ASP A 113 5.87 -0.05 -8.35
CA ASP A 113 7.04 0.56 -7.74
C ASP A 113 7.77 1.49 -8.72
N ILE A 114 7.80 1.08 -9.99
CA ILE A 114 8.53 1.74 -11.09
C ILE A 114 7.54 2.15 -12.17
N GLY A 115 7.58 3.41 -12.58
CA GLY A 115 6.96 3.91 -13.79
C GLY A 115 7.99 4.20 -14.88
N ILE A 116 7.51 4.56 -16.07
CA ILE A 116 8.38 5.02 -17.16
C ILE A 116 8.42 6.54 -17.19
N ARG A 117 9.63 7.10 -17.29
CA ARG A 117 9.88 8.51 -17.61
C ARG A 117 10.33 8.66 -19.05
N ASN A 118 9.78 9.66 -19.73
CA ASN A 118 10.22 10.06 -21.05
C ASN A 118 11.59 10.76 -21.01
N ASN A 119 12.53 10.32 -21.85
CA ASN A 119 13.89 10.85 -21.97
C ASN A 119 14.27 11.03 -23.42
N PHE A 120 13.45 11.75 -24.20
CA PHE A 120 13.57 11.87 -25.66
C PHE A 120 14.83 12.62 -26.12
N ASP A 121 15.53 13.31 -25.23
CA ASP A 121 16.80 13.96 -25.52
C ASP A 121 17.95 12.95 -25.65
N ASN A 122 17.77 11.71 -25.23
CA ASN A 122 18.73 10.61 -25.34
C ASN A 122 18.30 9.58 -26.39
N PRO A 123 18.82 9.58 -27.62
CA PRO A 123 18.38 8.66 -28.68
C PRO A 123 18.64 7.18 -28.39
N SER A 124 19.62 6.83 -27.56
CA SER A 124 19.92 5.45 -27.18
C SER A 124 19.11 4.97 -25.98
N ARG A 125 18.52 5.90 -25.22
CA ARG A 125 17.68 5.62 -24.04
C ARG A 125 16.50 6.60 -23.99
N PRO A 126 15.54 6.50 -24.93
CA PRO A 126 14.45 7.46 -25.05
C PRO A 126 13.41 7.38 -23.92
N ILE A 127 13.47 6.33 -23.13
CA ILE A 127 12.68 6.12 -21.92
C ILE A 127 13.55 5.53 -20.82
N GLU A 128 13.19 5.80 -19.57
CA GLU A 128 13.88 5.31 -18.36
C GLU A 128 12.85 4.83 -17.35
N GLY A 129 13.23 3.83 -16.53
CA GLY A 129 12.46 3.50 -15.34
C GLY A 129 12.73 4.53 -14.25
N GLU A 130 11.70 4.81 -13.44
CA GLU A 130 11.75 5.78 -12.34
C GLU A 130 10.93 5.25 -11.17
N VAL A 131 11.49 5.29 -9.95
CA VAL A 131 10.71 4.97 -8.74
C VAL A 131 9.58 5.97 -8.55
N LEU A 132 8.39 5.47 -8.25
CA LEU A 132 7.22 6.33 -8.07
C LEU A 132 7.13 6.75 -6.59
N PRO A 133 7.09 8.06 -6.30
CA PRO A 133 6.82 8.55 -4.96
C PRO A 133 5.40 8.21 -4.52
N VAL A 134 5.24 7.87 -3.24
CA VAL A 134 3.95 7.52 -2.65
C VAL A 134 3.80 8.06 -1.24
N VAL A 135 2.61 8.55 -0.95
CA VAL A 135 2.18 8.92 0.41
C VAL A 135 0.88 8.20 0.73
N GLY A 136 0.83 7.56 1.89
CA GLY A 136 -0.38 6.94 2.41
C GLY A 136 -0.67 7.37 3.83
N ILE A 137 -1.94 7.60 4.16
CA ILE A 137 -2.39 7.91 5.52
C ILE A 137 -3.57 7.04 5.91
N VAL A 138 -3.66 6.72 7.20
CA VAL A 138 -4.78 5.97 7.79
C VAL A 138 -5.09 6.58 9.15
N ALA A 139 -6.37 6.83 9.41
CA ALA A 139 -6.87 7.26 10.71
C ALA A 139 -8.22 6.59 11.00
N PHE A 140 -8.26 5.72 12.00
CA PHE A 140 -9.48 5.03 12.44
C PHE A 140 -9.68 5.22 13.92
N TYR A 141 -10.92 5.42 14.34
CA TYR A 141 -11.30 5.54 15.74
C TYR A 141 -12.32 4.48 16.08
N ASP A 142 -11.91 3.53 16.94
CA ASP A 142 -12.77 2.49 17.49
C ASP A 142 -13.40 3.00 18.79
N ILE A 143 -14.72 2.97 18.86
CA ILE A 143 -15.53 3.43 19.98
C ILE A 143 -16.21 2.23 20.62
N ASN A 144 -15.96 1.97 21.89
CA ASN A 144 -16.68 0.99 22.69
C ASN A 144 -17.75 1.69 23.50
N TRP A 145 -19.02 1.52 23.09
CA TRP A 145 -20.17 2.09 23.80
C TRP A 145 -20.54 1.26 25.03
N SER A 146 -20.37 -0.05 24.93
CA SER A 146 -20.65 -1.02 26.00
C SER A 146 -20.10 -2.40 25.61
N ASP A 147 -20.18 -3.39 26.51
CA ASP A 147 -19.84 -4.80 26.21
C ASP A 147 -20.66 -5.41 25.05
N LYS A 148 -21.73 -4.73 24.63
CA LYS A 148 -22.64 -5.23 23.59
C LYS A 148 -22.68 -4.38 22.32
N MET A 149 -21.97 -3.27 22.27
CA MET A 149 -22.03 -2.36 21.13
C MET A 149 -20.71 -1.62 20.95
N SER A 150 -20.23 -1.58 19.70
CA SER A 150 -19.10 -0.76 19.29
C SER A 150 -19.35 -0.09 17.94
N SER A 151 -18.53 0.87 17.61
CA SER A 151 -18.52 1.54 16.31
C SER A 151 -17.09 1.81 15.89
N THR A 152 -16.86 1.88 14.58
CA THR A 152 -15.63 2.41 14.01
C THR A 152 -15.97 3.48 13.00
N ILE A 153 -15.24 4.59 13.04
CA ILE A 153 -15.21 5.59 11.98
C ILE A 153 -13.77 5.74 11.51
N GLY A 154 -13.56 5.82 10.22
CA GLY A 154 -12.19 5.92 9.71
C GLY A 154 -12.11 6.48 8.32
N TYR A 155 -10.88 6.89 8.00
CA TYR A 155 -10.47 7.42 6.71
C TYR A 155 -9.07 6.96 6.38
N SER A 156 -8.82 6.69 5.10
CA SER A 156 -7.49 6.46 4.54
C SER A 156 -7.37 7.06 3.16
N SER A 157 -6.14 7.38 2.77
CA SER A 157 -5.82 7.78 1.40
C SER A 157 -4.45 7.27 0.99
N VAL A 158 -4.28 7.09 -0.31
CA VAL A 158 -3.00 6.86 -0.98
C VAL A 158 -2.91 7.80 -2.17
N ASP A 159 -1.75 8.42 -2.34
CA ASP A 159 -1.44 9.37 -3.41
C ASP A 159 -0.10 8.96 -4.04
N ILE A 160 -0.05 8.88 -5.37
CA ILE A 160 1.14 8.49 -6.15
C ILE A 160 1.49 9.63 -7.09
N ASP A 161 2.74 10.07 -7.04
CA ASP A 161 3.29 10.99 -8.03
C ASP A 161 3.69 10.19 -9.27
N ASN A 162 2.85 10.26 -10.29
CA ASN A 162 2.99 9.47 -11.51
C ASN A 162 4.10 10.00 -12.41
N SER A 163 4.85 9.10 -13.05
CA SER A 163 5.89 9.45 -14.01
C SER A 163 5.34 9.82 -15.39
N SER A 164 6.12 10.57 -16.18
CA SER A 164 5.65 11.19 -17.43
C SER A 164 5.26 10.22 -18.56
N GLY A 165 5.71 8.97 -18.50
CA GLY A 165 5.39 7.92 -19.48
C GLY A 165 4.35 6.94 -19.01
N GLN A 166 3.75 7.13 -17.83
CA GLN A 166 2.57 6.34 -17.44
C GLN A 166 1.35 6.74 -18.26
N SER A 167 0.44 5.79 -18.48
CA SER A 167 -0.80 6.02 -19.22
C SER A 167 -1.70 7.04 -18.51
N ASP A 168 -2.51 7.76 -19.29
CA ASP A 168 -3.40 8.79 -18.75
C ASP A 168 -4.41 8.24 -17.74
N ASP A 169 -4.80 6.97 -17.85
CA ASP A 169 -5.70 6.25 -16.95
C ASP A 169 -4.99 5.57 -15.76
N ALA A 170 -3.67 5.77 -15.60
CA ALA A 170 -2.94 5.25 -14.45
C ALA A 170 -3.55 5.76 -13.14
N PHE A 171 -3.57 4.90 -12.13
CA PHE A 171 -4.04 5.28 -10.80
C PHE A 171 -3.13 6.37 -10.21
N SER A 172 -3.73 7.46 -9.73
CA SER A 172 -3.02 8.56 -9.08
C SER A 172 -3.39 8.68 -7.61
N LYS A 173 -4.68 8.70 -7.29
CA LYS A 173 -5.15 8.88 -5.92
C LYS A 173 -6.32 7.96 -5.59
N GLY A 174 -6.32 7.42 -4.37
CA GLY A 174 -7.45 6.71 -3.79
C GLY A 174 -7.75 7.20 -2.38
N GLU A 175 -9.02 7.33 -2.07
CA GLU A 175 -9.50 7.70 -0.75
C GLU A 175 -10.58 6.72 -0.30
N TYR A 176 -10.64 6.48 0.99
CA TYR A 176 -11.60 5.55 1.57
C TYR A 176 -12.06 6.06 2.93
N ALA A 177 -13.36 6.01 3.18
CA ALA A 177 -13.92 6.27 4.49
C ALA A 177 -14.95 5.20 4.85
N LEU A 178 -15.08 4.89 6.13
CA LEU A 178 -16.12 4.01 6.63
C LEU A 178 -16.69 4.48 7.95
N ALA A 179 -17.94 4.04 8.21
CA ALA A 179 -18.54 4.09 9.53
C ALA A 179 -19.41 2.84 9.73
N ASN A 180 -19.33 2.23 10.92
CA ASN A 180 -20.13 1.07 11.26
C ASN A 180 -20.71 1.15 12.68
N ILE A 181 -21.69 0.28 12.94
CA ILE A 181 -22.17 -0.04 14.28
C ILE A 181 -22.26 -1.56 14.39
N LEU A 182 -21.60 -2.13 15.39
CA LEU A 182 -21.54 -3.56 15.64
C LEU A 182 -22.21 -3.91 16.96
N PHE A 183 -23.02 -4.98 16.94
CA PHE A 183 -23.75 -5.49 18.09
C PHE A 183 -23.23 -6.88 18.47
N TYR A 184 -23.11 -7.13 19.77
CA TYR A 184 -22.63 -8.37 20.39
C TYR A 184 -23.69 -8.90 21.38
N PRO A 185 -24.85 -9.43 20.90
CA PRO A 185 -25.97 -9.79 21.77
C PRO A 185 -25.67 -10.95 22.71
N VAL A 186 -24.86 -11.91 22.25
CA VAL A 186 -24.38 -13.08 22.99
C VAL A 186 -22.91 -13.36 22.67
N PRO A 187 -22.20 -14.13 23.51
CA PRO A 187 -20.81 -14.51 23.23
C PRO A 187 -20.66 -15.13 21.82
N ASN A 188 -19.59 -14.78 21.15
CA ASN A 188 -19.22 -15.27 19.82
C ASN A 188 -20.10 -14.82 18.65
N LEU A 189 -21.16 -14.05 18.85
CA LEU A 189 -22.01 -13.51 17.79
C LEU A 189 -21.82 -12.01 17.68
N MET A 190 -21.46 -11.56 16.50
CA MET A 190 -21.35 -10.14 16.12
C MET A 190 -22.16 -9.92 14.85
N PHE A 191 -22.87 -8.80 14.75
CA PHE A 191 -23.47 -8.34 13.51
C PHE A 191 -23.59 -6.82 13.49
N GLY A 192 -23.70 -6.24 12.30
CA GLY A 192 -23.97 -4.82 12.16
C GLY A 192 -23.89 -4.31 10.75
N PRO A 193 -24.48 -3.10 10.51
CA PRO A 193 -24.37 -2.36 9.26
C PRO A 193 -23.07 -1.58 9.20
N GLU A 194 -22.62 -1.34 7.97
CA GLU A 194 -21.49 -0.50 7.64
C GLU A 194 -21.79 0.30 6.37
N ILE A 195 -21.38 1.55 6.34
CA ILE A 195 -21.34 2.40 5.17
C ILE A 195 -19.86 2.67 4.81
N GLN A 196 -19.54 2.54 3.55
CA GLN A 196 -18.22 2.80 3.00
C GLN A 196 -18.34 3.80 1.85
N TRP A 197 -17.43 4.74 1.78
CA TRP A 197 -17.23 5.63 0.65
C TRP A 197 -15.83 5.40 0.10
N GLY A 198 -15.70 5.34 -1.21
CA GLY A 198 -14.45 5.25 -1.93
C GLY A 198 -14.37 6.32 -3.00
N HIS A 199 -13.17 6.83 -3.24
CA HIS A 199 -12.87 7.78 -4.29
C HIS A 199 -11.62 7.36 -5.03
N ARG A 200 -11.59 7.58 -6.34
CA ARG A 200 -10.44 7.33 -7.20
C ARG A 200 -10.26 8.45 -8.21
N ASP A 201 -9.01 8.92 -8.34
CA ASP A 201 -8.56 9.75 -9.44
C ASP A 201 -7.54 9.00 -10.30
N ASN A 202 -7.62 9.21 -11.60
CA ASN A 202 -6.60 8.83 -12.55
C ASN A 202 -5.62 9.98 -12.82
N PHE A 203 -4.50 9.65 -13.46
CA PHE A 203 -3.37 10.55 -13.62
C PHE A 203 -3.72 11.77 -14.50
N ARG A 204 -4.17 11.56 -15.76
CA ARG A 204 -4.35 12.65 -16.74
C ARG A 204 -5.59 12.56 -17.60
N ASP A 205 -6.36 11.48 -17.56
CA ASP A 205 -7.57 11.32 -18.39
C ASP A 205 -8.79 12.12 -17.87
N GLY A 206 -8.63 12.76 -16.71
CA GLY A 206 -9.69 13.51 -16.05
C GLY A 206 -10.75 12.64 -15.36
N PHE A 207 -10.51 11.33 -15.28
CA PHE A 207 -11.40 10.44 -14.53
C PHE A 207 -11.30 10.71 -13.04
N SER A 208 -12.46 10.94 -12.44
CA SER A 208 -12.65 11.07 -10.99
C SER A 208 -13.99 10.41 -10.65
N SER A 209 -14.01 9.48 -9.72
CA SER A 209 -15.22 8.72 -9.40
C SER A 209 -15.35 8.46 -7.92
N ASP A 210 -16.58 8.60 -7.44
CA ASP A 210 -16.98 8.23 -6.08
C ASP A 210 -17.86 6.97 -6.12
N ASP A 211 -17.70 6.12 -5.12
CA ASP A 211 -18.56 4.96 -4.88
C ASP A 211 -19.05 4.93 -3.43
N LEU A 212 -20.30 4.50 -3.25
CA LEU A 212 -20.91 4.35 -1.93
C LEU A 212 -21.44 2.93 -1.76
N ARG A 213 -20.93 2.24 -0.75
CA ARG A 213 -21.30 0.87 -0.45
C ARG A 213 -21.97 0.76 0.92
N PHE A 214 -23.10 0.03 0.94
CA PHE A 214 -23.74 -0.40 2.18
C PHE A 214 -23.50 -1.89 2.37
N GLN A 215 -23.04 -2.26 3.56
CA GLN A 215 -22.74 -3.64 3.90
C GLN A 215 -23.40 -4.01 5.23
N PHE A 216 -23.82 -5.28 5.35
CA PHE A 216 -24.25 -5.86 6.61
C PHE A 216 -23.44 -7.13 6.86
N THR A 217 -22.84 -7.22 8.04
CA THR A 217 -21.97 -8.34 8.42
C THR A 217 -22.61 -9.13 9.57
N VAL A 218 -22.51 -10.45 9.48
CA VAL A 218 -22.78 -11.37 10.59
C VAL A 218 -21.58 -12.28 10.75
N LYS A 219 -21.06 -12.39 11.98
CA LYS A 219 -19.95 -13.29 12.33
C LYS A 219 -20.29 -14.09 13.57
N TYR A 220 -20.18 -15.42 13.46
CA TYR A 220 -20.28 -16.33 14.57
C TYR A 220 -18.99 -17.15 14.68
N ASN A 221 -18.31 -17.05 15.83
CA ASN A 221 -17.09 -17.81 16.11
C ASN A 221 -17.48 -19.10 16.83
N PHE A 222 -17.03 -20.25 16.32
CA PHE A 222 -17.18 -21.54 16.99
C PHE A 222 -15.86 -22.30 16.96
N SER A 223 -15.65 -23.12 17.95
CA SER A 223 -14.52 -24.07 18.01
C SER A 223 -15.04 -25.44 18.38
N HIS A 224 -14.49 -26.47 17.74
CA HIS A 224 -14.74 -27.86 18.09
C HIS A 224 -13.40 -28.57 18.26
N HIS A 225 -13.23 -29.19 19.41
CA HIS A 225 -12.05 -30.02 19.68
C HIS A 225 -12.44 -31.50 19.52
N MET A 226 -11.81 -32.21 18.59
CA MET A 226 -11.97 -33.66 18.46
C MET A 226 -10.81 -34.32 19.21
N GLU A 227 -11.12 -35.01 20.29
CA GLU A 227 -10.18 -35.93 20.94
C GLU A 227 -10.03 -37.16 20.04
N GLY A 228 -8.87 -37.36 19.46
CA GLY A 228 -8.51 -38.60 18.79
C GLY A 228 -8.44 -39.73 19.81
N LYS A 229 -9.20 -40.80 19.57
CA LYS A 229 -9.08 -42.06 20.30
C LYS A 229 -7.81 -42.79 19.87
#